data_14cbb8188f31ef9196ad92058ed7c6ec
#
_entry.id   14cbb8188f31ef9196ad92058ed7c6ec
#
_cell.length_a   1.000
_cell.length_b   1.000
_cell.length_c   1.000
_cell.angle_alpha   90.00
_cell.angle_beta   90.00
_cell.angle_gamma   90.00
#
_symmetry.space_group_name_H-M   'P 1'
#
loop_
_entity.id
_entity.type
_entity.pdbx_description
1 polymer ?
#
loop_
_entity_poly.entity_id
_entity_poly.type
_entity_poly.pdbx_seq_one_letter_code
_entity_poly.pdbx_strand_id
1 'polypeptide(L)'
;MTDKSTYEMIINGRPVTTDRVVEVLNPATGSVFATVARADRATVDEAVASARRAFPAWAALPYAERVAVIRKIGDVLASHADEVGRLITTEQGKPVAESVDELVAGSMLAKYLADNVSFEPVTYPSSTGHRIVEHRKPLGVVAAITPWNSPLQLLWIKLLPALLTGNTVVVKPAATTPLSSARIGELLNDLLPAGELNVICDDNDLGDALTSHPGVDHIAFTGSTATGSKVMASAAATIKRVTLELGGNDPAIVLDDVDVADAAGRVYRAATGNAGQVCLAAKRIFVPSRMYDEFCGELVRHANAEVIGNGLDPATTMGPIQNAMQYAKTQGYLEDAHRSGTVIAGGRSSTGPGTSSNRPSSATSPTMPASCGKSSSARWCRSCPTTTSTTR
;
A
#
# COMPACT_ATOMS: atom_id res chain seq x y z
N MET A 1 -10.87 -13.93 -15.24
CA MET A 1 -10.33 -14.33 -13.93
C MET A 1 -9.44 -15.53 -14.18
N THR A 2 -8.20 -15.49 -13.72
CA THR A 2 -7.40 -16.71 -13.66
C THR A 2 -8.09 -17.66 -12.72
N ASP A 3 -8.40 -18.87 -13.19
CA ASP A 3 -9.06 -19.94 -12.41
C ASP A 3 -8.07 -20.58 -11.38
N LYS A 4 -7.07 -19.78 -10.98
CA LYS A 4 -5.97 -20.21 -10.10
C LYS A 4 -6.42 -20.08 -8.65
N SER A 5 -6.63 -21.21 -7.99
CA SER A 5 -7.01 -21.28 -6.58
C SER A 5 -5.82 -21.29 -5.61
N THR A 6 -4.60 -21.55 -6.11
CA THR A 6 -3.39 -21.62 -5.28
C THR A 6 -2.25 -20.87 -5.97
N TYR A 7 -1.62 -19.94 -5.24
CA TYR A 7 -0.49 -19.15 -5.67
C TYR A 7 0.80 -19.63 -5.03
N GLU A 8 1.91 -19.39 -5.70
CA GLU A 8 3.24 -19.81 -5.29
C GLU A 8 4.09 -18.60 -4.95
N MET A 9 5.05 -18.78 -4.08
CA MET A 9 6.15 -17.83 -3.90
C MET A 9 7.12 -17.93 -5.08
N ILE A 10 7.90 -16.88 -5.33
CA ILE A 10 8.97 -16.90 -6.35
C ILE A 10 10.29 -16.69 -5.62
N ILE A 11 11.18 -17.68 -5.68
CA ILE A 11 12.51 -17.62 -5.06
C ILE A 11 13.54 -18.13 -6.07
N ASN A 12 14.59 -17.36 -6.28
CA ASN A 12 15.68 -17.70 -7.21
C ASN A 12 15.20 -18.04 -8.63
N GLY A 13 14.22 -17.28 -9.14
CA GLY A 13 13.65 -17.47 -10.45
C GLY A 13 12.78 -18.74 -10.58
N ARG A 14 12.28 -19.30 -9.48
CA ARG A 14 11.48 -20.53 -9.48
C ARG A 14 10.24 -20.39 -8.62
N PRO A 15 9.10 -20.97 -9.01
CA PRO A 15 7.96 -21.12 -8.15
C PRO A 15 8.29 -22.06 -6.98
N VAL A 16 7.85 -21.66 -5.78
CA VAL A 16 8.07 -22.41 -4.52
C VAL A 16 6.75 -22.64 -3.83
N THR A 17 6.44 -23.91 -3.58
CA THR A 17 5.30 -24.36 -2.77
C THR A 17 5.78 -24.88 -1.42
N THR A 18 4.87 -24.92 -0.46
CA THR A 18 5.10 -25.51 0.87
C THR A 18 3.84 -26.26 1.29
N ASP A 19 3.96 -27.13 2.29
CA ASP A 19 2.81 -27.88 2.86
C ASP A 19 1.85 -26.96 3.63
N ARG A 20 2.24 -25.70 3.89
CA ARG A 20 1.47 -24.70 4.59
C ARG A 20 1.04 -23.60 3.63
N VAL A 21 -0.19 -23.14 3.79
CA VAL A 21 -0.77 -22.07 2.98
C VAL A 21 -1.33 -20.95 3.86
N VAL A 22 -1.44 -19.76 3.28
CA VAL A 22 -2.23 -18.64 3.79
C VAL A 22 -3.54 -18.61 3.01
N GLU A 23 -4.67 -18.65 3.70
CA GLU A 23 -5.98 -18.46 3.11
C GLU A 23 -6.25 -16.97 2.88
N VAL A 24 -6.70 -16.61 1.69
CA VAL A 24 -7.01 -15.23 1.33
C VAL A 24 -8.51 -15.05 1.18
N LEU A 25 -9.04 -14.13 1.96
CA LEU A 25 -10.46 -13.80 2.00
C LEU A 25 -10.79 -12.71 0.98
N ASN A 26 -11.93 -12.86 0.30
CA ASN A 26 -12.57 -11.75 -0.38
C ASN A 26 -13.33 -10.92 0.67
N PRO A 27 -12.94 -9.66 0.94
CA PRO A 27 -13.57 -8.84 1.98
C PRO A 27 -15.03 -8.48 1.67
N ALA A 28 -15.45 -8.52 0.41
CA ALA A 28 -16.84 -8.26 0.02
C ALA A 28 -17.78 -9.42 0.35
N THR A 29 -17.28 -10.66 0.43
CA THR A 29 -18.08 -11.86 0.69
C THR A 29 -17.75 -12.54 2.01
N GLY A 30 -16.57 -12.25 2.59
CA GLY A 30 -16.04 -12.92 3.77
C GLY A 30 -15.61 -14.37 3.53
N SER A 31 -15.55 -14.81 2.28
CA SER A 31 -15.21 -16.18 1.90
C SER A 31 -13.75 -16.29 1.46
N VAL A 32 -13.12 -17.41 1.75
CA VAL A 32 -11.83 -17.76 1.15
C VAL A 32 -12.04 -17.98 -0.34
N PHE A 33 -11.24 -17.31 -1.18
CA PHE A 33 -11.34 -17.48 -2.64
C PHE A 33 -10.07 -18.05 -3.27
N ALA A 34 -8.93 -17.95 -2.56
CA ALA A 34 -7.67 -18.54 -2.99
C ALA A 34 -6.73 -18.74 -1.79
N THR A 35 -5.63 -19.43 -2.04
CA THR A 35 -4.54 -19.64 -1.10
C THR A 35 -3.20 -19.27 -1.71
N VAL A 36 -2.19 -19.00 -0.87
CA VAL A 36 -0.80 -18.84 -1.29
C VAL A 36 0.12 -19.68 -0.41
N ALA A 37 1.19 -20.21 -0.97
CA ALA A 37 2.23 -20.93 -0.23
C ALA A 37 2.79 -20.05 0.91
N ARG A 38 2.92 -20.61 2.13
CA ARG A 38 3.38 -19.89 3.32
C ARG A 38 4.85 -20.19 3.60
N ALA A 39 5.66 -19.14 3.65
CA ALA A 39 7.06 -19.21 4.04
C ALA A 39 7.25 -19.65 5.50
N ASP A 40 8.43 -20.15 5.79
CA ASP A 40 9.01 -20.31 7.12
C ASP A 40 10.36 -19.56 7.21
N ARG A 41 11.07 -19.67 8.32
CA ARG A 41 12.39 -19.02 8.48
C ARG A 41 13.40 -19.50 7.46
N ALA A 42 13.43 -20.79 7.13
CA ALA A 42 14.34 -21.34 6.14
C ALA A 42 14.06 -20.77 4.74
N THR A 43 12.79 -20.55 4.41
CA THR A 43 12.35 -19.89 3.17
C THR A 43 12.82 -18.43 3.12
N VAL A 44 12.76 -17.70 4.24
CA VAL A 44 13.30 -16.33 4.32
C VAL A 44 14.81 -16.33 4.09
N ASP A 45 15.53 -17.24 4.76
CA ASP A 45 16.98 -17.37 4.62
C ASP A 45 17.38 -17.69 3.16
N GLU A 46 16.65 -18.59 2.49
CA GLU A 46 16.87 -18.93 1.08
C GLU A 46 16.63 -17.73 0.14
N ALA A 47 15.54 -17.01 0.34
CA ALA A 47 15.21 -15.84 -0.47
C ALA A 47 16.27 -14.74 -0.34
N VAL A 48 16.73 -14.46 0.90
CA VAL A 48 17.78 -13.47 1.13
C VAL A 48 19.13 -13.97 0.59
N ALA A 49 19.47 -15.24 0.77
CA ALA A 49 20.69 -15.81 0.20
C ALA A 49 20.70 -15.78 -1.33
N SER A 50 19.53 -16.04 -1.96
CA SER A 50 19.35 -15.91 -3.41
C SER A 50 19.59 -14.47 -3.88
N ALA A 51 18.92 -13.49 -3.25
CA ALA A 51 19.12 -12.08 -3.55
C ALA A 51 20.58 -11.65 -3.37
N ARG A 52 21.25 -12.13 -2.32
CA ARG A 52 22.67 -11.83 -2.04
C ARG A 52 23.60 -12.38 -3.12
N ARG A 53 23.33 -13.59 -3.62
CA ARG A 53 24.14 -14.19 -4.73
C ARG A 53 23.96 -13.44 -6.04
N ALA A 54 22.74 -12.98 -6.35
CA ALA A 54 22.44 -12.25 -7.57
C ALA A 54 22.98 -10.80 -7.59
N PHE A 55 23.08 -10.17 -6.40
CA PHE A 55 23.43 -8.77 -6.25
C PHE A 55 24.70 -8.32 -6.99
N PRO A 56 25.88 -9.01 -6.92
CA PRO A 56 27.08 -8.52 -7.58
C PRO A 56 26.94 -8.38 -9.10
N ALA A 57 26.28 -9.34 -9.75
CA ALA A 57 26.07 -9.32 -11.20
C ALA A 57 25.10 -8.21 -11.59
N TRP A 58 23.98 -8.06 -10.88
CA TRP A 58 23.01 -7.00 -11.11
C TRP A 58 23.57 -5.60 -10.87
N ALA A 59 24.32 -5.42 -9.79
CA ALA A 59 24.97 -4.15 -9.46
C ALA A 59 26.03 -3.74 -10.51
N ALA A 60 26.70 -4.71 -11.11
CA ALA A 60 27.70 -4.50 -12.17
C ALA A 60 27.08 -4.23 -13.55
N LEU A 61 25.80 -4.52 -13.76
CA LEU A 61 25.12 -4.32 -15.02
C LEU A 61 25.16 -2.82 -15.42
N PRO A 62 25.48 -2.47 -16.67
CA PRO A 62 25.42 -1.08 -17.11
C PRO A 62 24.06 -0.43 -16.81
N TYR A 63 24.10 0.84 -16.42
CA TYR A 63 22.88 1.57 -16.06
C TYR A 63 21.80 1.52 -17.16
N ALA A 64 22.22 1.69 -18.42
CA ALA A 64 21.31 1.65 -19.58
C ALA A 64 20.59 0.28 -19.73
N GLU A 65 21.22 -0.82 -19.35
CA GLU A 65 20.61 -2.14 -19.39
C GLU A 65 19.55 -2.29 -18.28
N ARG A 66 19.82 -1.79 -17.07
CA ARG A 66 18.82 -1.73 -16.01
C ARG A 66 17.62 -0.84 -16.39
N VAL A 67 17.87 0.32 -17.03
CA VAL A 67 16.81 1.17 -17.57
C VAL A 67 15.94 0.39 -18.57
N ALA A 68 16.55 -0.38 -19.46
CA ALA A 68 15.80 -1.21 -20.43
C ALA A 68 14.91 -2.25 -19.73
N VAL A 69 15.39 -2.87 -18.65
CA VAL A 69 14.60 -3.81 -17.85
C VAL A 69 13.43 -3.08 -17.16
N ILE A 70 13.66 -1.91 -16.56
CA ILE A 70 12.59 -1.14 -15.91
C ILE A 70 11.49 -0.75 -16.90
N ARG A 71 11.84 -0.38 -18.14
CA ARG A 71 10.85 -0.10 -19.21
C ARG A 71 10.01 -1.35 -19.52
N LYS A 72 10.66 -2.51 -19.68
CA LYS A 72 9.94 -3.78 -19.92
C LYS A 72 9.02 -4.14 -18.76
N ILE A 73 9.44 -3.91 -17.50
CA ILE A 73 8.55 -4.06 -16.35
C ILE A 73 7.31 -3.17 -16.54
N GLY A 74 7.49 -1.89 -16.88
CA GLY A 74 6.39 -0.98 -17.14
C GLY A 74 5.43 -1.48 -18.22
N ASP A 75 5.93 -2.09 -19.30
CA ASP A 75 5.10 -2.65 -20.36
C ASP A 75 4.33 -3.90 -19.89
N VAL A 76 4.95 -4.78 -19.08
CA VAL A 76 4.28 -5.94 -18.46
C VAL A 76 3.16 -5.48 -17.55
N LEU A 77 3.38 -4.45 -16.72
CA LEU A 77 2.35 -3.90 -15.84
C LEU A 77 1.16 -3.35 -16.63
N ALA A 78 1.41 -2.61 -17.69
CA ALA A 78 0.35 -2.06 -18.54
C ALA A 78 -0.47 -3.17 -19.24
N SER A 79 0.20 -4.23 -19.72
CA SER A 79 -0.48 -5.32 -20.45
C SER A 79 -1.31 -6.24 -19.55
N HIS A 80 -1.04 -6.30 -18.24
CA HIS A 80 -1.77 -7.12 -17.27
C HIS A 80 -2.61 -6.31 -16.29
N ALA A 81 -2.85 -5.02 -16.58
CA ALA A 81 -3.50 -4.11 -15.64
C ALA A 81 -4.93 -4.56 -15.27
N ASP A 82 -5.74 -5.01 -16.23
CA ASP A 82 -7.10 -5.48 -15.94
C ASP A 82 -7.09 -6.81 -15.18
N GLU A 83 -6.27 -7.77 -15.59
CA GLU A 83 -6.15 -9.08 -14.93
C GLU A 83 -5.77 -8.93 -13.44
N VAL A 84 -4.65 -8.26 -13.19
CA VAL A 84 -4.11 -8.10 -11.84
C VAL A 84 -4.93 -7.11 -11.02
N GLY A 85 -5.50 -6.07 -11.67
CA GLY A 85 -6.43 -5.14 -11.03
C GLY A 85 -7.66 -5.85 -10.46
N ARG A 86 -8.26 -6.79 -11.19
CA ARG A 86 -9.36 -7.62 -10.70
C ARG A 86 -8.94 -8.54 -9.53
N LEU A 87 -7.71 -9.05 -9.55
CA LEU A 87 -7.17 -9.82 -8.44
C LEU A 87 -7.01 -8.95 -7.19
N ILE A 88 -6.48 -7.72 -7.33
CA ILE A 88 -6.41 -6.75 -6.22
C ILE A 88 -7.81 -6.47 -5.67
N THR A 89 -8.79 -6.18 -6.53
CA THR A 89 -10.18 -5.96 -6.09
C THR A 89 -10.71 -7.14 -5.28
N THR A 90 -10.38 -8.37 -5.69
CA THR A 90 -10.89 -9.57 -5.01
C THR A 90 -10.23 -9.76 -3.62
N GLU A 91 -8.93 -9.49 -3.47
CA GLU A 91 -8.24 -9.66 -2.18
C GLU A 91 -8.31 -8.42 -1.28
N GLN A 92 -8.42 -7.21 -1.85
CA GLN A 92 -8.39 -5.95 -1.10
C GLN A 92 -9.78 -5.33 -0.92
N GLY A 93 -10.65 -5.45 -1.91
CA GLY A 93 -12.04 -5.03 -1.84
C GLY A 93 -12.41 -3.74 -2.58
N LYS A 94 -11.46 -2.87 -2.92
CA LYS A 94 -11.74 -1.61 -3.62
C LYS A 94 -12.28 -1.83 -5.04
N PRO A 95 -12.97 -0.83 -5.65
CA PRO A 95 -13.47 -0.91 -7.01
C PRO A 95 -12.38 -1.25 -8.04
N VAL A 96 -12.74 -1.97 -9.11
CA VAL A 96 -11.80 -2.42 -10.15
C VAL A 96 -11.01 -1.24 -10.74
N ALA A 97 -11.64 -0.10 -10.97
CA ALA A 97 -10.96 1.07 -11.51
C ALA A 97 -9.78 1.52 -10.62
N GLU A 98 -10.00 1.64 -9.30
CA GLU A 98 -8.93 1.99 -8.35
C GLU A 98 -7.82 0.94 -8.28
N SER A 99 -8.15 -0.32 -8.52
CA SER A 99 -7.19 -1.43 -8.53
C SER A 99 -6.35 -1.46 -9.82
N VAL A 100 -6.97 -1.21 -10.96
CA VAL A 100 -6.29 -1.08 -12.26
C VAL A 100 -5.33 0.11 -12.24
N ASP A 101 -5.73 1.22 -11.60
CA ASP A 101 -4.88 2.40 -11.45
C ASP A 101 -3.55 2.10 -10.73
N GLU A 102 -3.49 1.09 -9.85
CA GLU A 102 -2.20 0.69 -9.24
C GLU A 102 -1.19 0.16 -10.27
N LEU A 103 -1.66 -0.57 -11.26
CA LEU A 103 -0.80 -1.11 -12.33
C LEU A 103 -0.42 -0.01 -13.32
N VAL A 104 -1.38 0.83 -13.68
CA VAL A 104 -1.15 1.99 -14.56
C VAL A 104 -0.13 2.95 -13.93
N ALA A 105 -0.30 3.27 -12.65
CA ALA A 105 0.64 4.10 -11.90
C ALA A 105 2.04 3.47 -11.84
N GLY A 106 2.14 2.15 -11.66
CA GLY A 106 3.40 1.41 -11.72
C GLY A 106 4.08 1.52 -13.09
N SER A 107 3.32 1.35 -14.17
CA SER A 107 3.84 1.53 -15.54
C SER A 107 4.33 2.96 -15.79
N MET A 108 3.55 3.97 -15.35
CA MET A 108 3.94 5.37 -15.47
C MET A 108 5.20 5.68 -14.64
N LEU A 109 5.29 5.16 -13.42
CA LEU A 109 6.48 5.32 -12.58
C LEU A 109 7.71 4.68 -13.21
N ALA A 110 7.58 3.49 -13.79
CA ALA A 110 8.68 2.82 -14.50
C ALA A 110 9.22 3.70 -15.64
N LYS A 111 8.34 4.26 -16.48
CA LYS A 111 8.72 5.19 -17.54
C LYS A 111 9.37 6.46 -16.99
N TYR A 112 8.75 7.06 -15.96
CA TYR A 112 9.30 8.27 -15.34
C TYR A 112 10.72 8.06 -14.80
N LEU A 113 10.95 6.96 -14.06
CA LEU A 113 12.26 6.63 -13.52
C LEU A 113 13.29 6.37 -14.63
N ALA A 114 12.89 5.65 -15.68
CA ALA A 114 13.75 5.36 -16.81
C ALA A 114 14.16 6.60 -17.61
N ASP A 115 13.31 7.63 -17.65
CA ASP A 115 13.55 8.85 -18.41
C ASP A 115 14.25 9.95 -17.63
N ASN A 116 14.04 10.01 -16.30
CA ASN A 116 14.41 11.18 -15.50
C ASN A 116 15.46 10.92 -14.43
N VAL A 117 15.81 9.67 -14.13
CA VAL A 117 16.81 9.35 -13.10
C VAL A 117 18.16 9.06 -13.76
N SER A 118 19.22 9.60 -13.18
CA SER A 118 20.61 9.38 -13.60
C SER A 118 21.51 9.21 -12.37
N PHE A 119 22.57 8.42 -12.53
CA PHE A 119 23.56 8.17 -11.46
C PHE A 119 24.97 8.56 -11.90
N GLU A 120 25.08 9.50 -12.83
CA GLU A 120 26.38 10.06 -13.23
C GLU A 120 27.08 10.69 -12.01
N PRO A 121 28.39 10.51 -11.88
CA PRO A 121 29.16 11.12 -10.82
C PRO A 121 29.01 12.64 -10.84
N VAL A 122 28.76 13.26 -9.70
CA VAL A 122 28.67 14.72 -9.58
C VAL A 122 30.01 15.26 -9.09
N THR A 123 30.59 16.17 -9.86
CA THR A 123 31.80 16.89 -9.44
C THR A 123 31.43 18.25 -8.84
N TYR A 124 31.85 18.50 -7.61
CA TYR A 124 31.62 19.74 -6.89
C TYR A 124 32.82 20.66 -7.00
N PRO A 125 32.61 21.97 -7.15
CA PRO A 125 33.69 22.95 -7.08
C PRO A 125 34.34 22.93 -5.69
N SER A 126 35.65 23.11 -5.64
CA SER A 126 36.41 23.17 -4.39
C SER A 126 37.30 24.43 -4.39
N SER A 127 37.24 25.21 -3.32
CA SER A 127 38.11 26.40 -3.10
C SER A 127 39.52 26.03 -2.70
N THR A 128 39.78 24.75 -2.35
CA THR A 128 41.07 24.26 -1.84
C THR A 128 41.92 23.56 -2.91
N GLY A 129 41.47 23.57 -4.18
CA GLY A 129 42.15 22.88 -5.29
C GLY A 129 41.95 21.35 -5.32
N HIS A 130 41.18 20.79 -4.40
CA HIS A 130 40.81 19.36 -4.41
C HIS A 130 39.68 19.12 -5.40
N ARG A 131 39.65 17.93 -6.00
CA ARG A 131 38.53 17.46 -6.79
C ARG A 131 37.59 16.61 -5.89
N ILE A 132 36.38 17.12 -5.66
CA ILE A 132 35.33 16.40 -4.88
C ILE A 132 34.38 15.76 -5.86
N VAL A 133 34.26 14.43 -5.82
CA VAL A 133 33.37 13.66 -6.69
C VAL A 133 32.44 12.80 -5.82
N GLU A 134 31.12 12.97 -6.01
CA GLU A 134 30.10 12.12 -5.40
C GLU A 134 29.84 10.92 -6.32
N HIS A 135 29.93 9.72 -5.77
CA HIS A 135 29.53 8.48 -6.41
C HIS A 135 28.37 7.86 -5.67
N ARG A 136 27.30 7.45 -6.38
CA ARG A 136 26.18 6.71 -5.84
C ARG A 136 26.36 5.23 -6.16
N LYS A 137 26.21 4.37 -5.15
CA LYS A 137 26.37 2.92 -5.27
C LYS A 137 25.14 2.20 -4.75
N PRO A 138 24.80 1.02 -5.31
CA PRO A 138 23.77 0.15 -4.75
C PRO A 138 24.05 -0.19 -3.29
N LEU A 139 22.99 -0.38 -2.51
CA LEU A 139 23.10 -0.76 -1.09
C LEU A 139 23.33 -2.26 -0.91
N GLY A 140 22.69 -3.08 -1.73
CA GLY A 140 22.73 -4.53 -1.62
C GLY A 140 21.34 -5.17 -1.76
N VAL A 141 20.94 -5.96 -0.76
CA VAL A 141 19.64 -6.61 -0.69
C VAL A 141 18.62 -5.70 0.01
N VAL A 142 17.51 -5.41 -0.66
CA VAL A 142 16.40 -4.61 -0.13
C VAL A 142 15.26 -5.53 0.28
N ALA A 143 14.81 -5.43 1.53
CA ALA A 143 13.56 -6.01 1.99
C ALA A 143 12.43 -5.02 1.72
N ALA A 144 11.55 -5.32 0.78
CA ALA A 144 10.39 -4.51 0.42
C ALA A 144 9.13 -5.08 1.11
N ILE A 145 8.69 -4.44 2.19
CA ILE A 145 7.55 -4.88 2.99
C ILE A 145 6.37 -3.96 2.71
N THR A 146 5.30 -4.52 2.15
CA THR A 146 4.13 -3.75 1.70
C THR A 146 2.90 -3.98 2.57
N PRO A 147 2.03 -2.97 2.71
CA PRO A 147 0.78 -3.07 3.44
C PRO A 147 -0.34 -3.62 2.53
N TRP A 148 -1.52 -3.81 3.13
CA TRP A 148 -2.69 -4.39 2.48
C TRP A 148 -3.56 -3.38 1.69
N ASN A 149 -3.46 -2.07 1.94
CA ASN A 149 -4.43 -1.10 1.41
C ASN A 149 -4.19 -0.70 -0.06
N SER A 150 -2.95 -0.67 -0.50
CA SER A 150 -2.56 -0.45 -1.91
C SER A 150 -1.34 -1.32 -2.21
N PRO A 151 -1.55 -2.65 -2.31
CA PRO A 151 -0.46 -3.63 -2.25
C PRO A 151 0.58 -3.42 -3.35
N LEU A 152 0.16 -3.16 -4.57
CA LEU A 152 1.07 -3.00 -5.69
C LEU A 152 1.56 -1.57 -5.88
N GLN A 153 0.72 -0.54 -5.67
CA GLN A 153 1.20 0.84 -5.75
C GLN A 153 2.36 1.07 -4.78
N LEU A 154 2.23 0.54 -3.55
CA LEU A 154 3.27 0.65 -2.53
C LEU A 154 4.45 -0.32 -2.76
N LEU A 155 4.26 -1.34 -3.58
CA LEU A 155 5.37 -2.16 -4.08
C LEU A 155 6.19 -1.41 -5.13
N TRP A 156 5.55 -0.74 -6.09
CA TRP A 156 6.26 -0.05 -7.16
C TRP A 156 7.22 1.01 -6.68
N ILE A 157 6.85 1.82 -5.69
CA ILE A 157 7.73 2.85 -5.11
C ILE A 157 8.92 2.28 -4.33
N LYS A 158 8.96 0.96 -4.11
CA LYS A 158 10.08 0.24 -3.49
C LYS A 158 10.86 -0.56 -4.53
N LEU A 159 10.17 -1.39 -5.31
CA LEU A 159 10.76 -2.34 -6.23
C LEU A 159 11.48 -1.63 -7.40
N LEU A 160 10.78 -0.72 -8.08
CA LEU A 160 11.33 -0.09 -9.29
C LEU A 160 12.60 0.73 -9.01
N PRO A 161 12.64 1.64 -8.01
CA PRO A 161 13.88 2.35 -7.70
C PRO A 161 14.97 1.42 -7.16
N ALA A 162 14.64 0.37 -6.39
CA ALA A 162 15.64 -0.58 -5.91
C ALA A 162 16.34 -1.31 -7.08
N LEU A 163 15.58 -1.88 -8.02
CA LEU A 163 16.12 -2.56 -9.19
C LEU A 163 16.90 -1.59 -10.09
N LEU A 164 16.36 -0.40 -10.39
CA LEU A 164 17.02 0.58 -11.24
C LEU A 164 18.39 1.00 -10.68
N THR A 165 18.48 1.13 -9.35
CA THR A 165 19.73 1.52 -8.66
C THR A 165 20.71 0.35 -8.48
N GLY A 166 20.39 -0.85 -8.99
CA GLY A 166 21.27 -2.01 -8.97
C GLY A 166 21.19 -2.85 -7.69
N ASN A 167 20.11 -2.71 -6.90
CA ASN A 167 19.85 -3.58 -5.75
C ASN A 167 19.02 -4.78 -6.15
N THR A 168 19.10 -5.87 -5.37
CA THR A 168 18.20 -7.01 -5.43
C THR A 168 17.13 -6.91 -4.35
N VAL A 169 15.98 -7.56 -4.56
CA VAL A 169 14.81 -7.33 -3.72
C VAL A 169 14.19 -8.63 -3.21
N VAL A 170 13.87 -8.64 -1.92
CA VAL A 170 12.98 -9.63 -1.29
C VAL A 170 11.69 -8.90 -0.91
N VAL A 171 10.60 -9.26 -1.56
CA VAL A 171 9.26 -8.71 -1.34
C VAL A 171 8.52 -9.55 -0.30
N LYS A 172 7.94 -8.89 0.69
CA LYS A 172 7.03 -9.47 1.67
C LYS A 172 5.73 -8.67 1.71
N PRO A 173 4.67 -9.12 1.02
CA PRO A 173 3.36 -8.47 1.10
C PRO A 173 2.68 -8.69 2.45
N ALA A 174 1.60 -7.94 2.71
CA ALA A 174 0.72 -8.22 3.83
C ALA A 174 -0.01 -9.56 3.63
N ALA A 175 -0.20 -10.32 4.71
CA ALA A 175 -0.84 -11.64 4.67
C ALA A 175 -2.27 -11.62 4.12
N THR A 176 -2.97 -10.49 4.24
CA THR A 176 -4.35 -10.35 3.75
C THR A 176 -4.48 -9.96 2.29
N THR A 177 -3.37 -9.54 1.63
CA THR A 177 -3.33 -9.18 0.20
C THR A 177 -2.02 -9.63 -0.45
N PRO A 178 -1.70 -10.94 -0.42
CA PRO A 178 -0.43 -11.43 -0.93
C PRO A 178 -0.48 -11.81 -2.41
N LEU A 179 -1.68 -12.09 -2.96
CA LEU A 179 -1.83 -12.76 -4.25
C LEU A 179 -1.39 -11.89 -5.43
N SER A 180 -1.72 -10.61 -5.41
CA SER A 180 -1.29 -9.68 -6.45
C SER A 180 0.24 -9.58 -6.50
N SER A 181 0.92 -9.54 -5.35
CA SER A 181 2.39 -9.53 -5.29
C SER A 181 2.99 -10.86 -5.76
N ALA A 182 2.40 -12.00 -5.41
CA ALA A 182 2.80 -13.31 -5.91
C ALA A 182 2.65 -13.39 -7.44
N ARG A 183 1.51 -12.91 -7.97
CA ARG A 183 1.26 -12.86 -9.42
C ARG A 183 2.26 -11.97 -10.15
N ILE A 184 2.62 -10.82 -9.59
CA ILE A 184 3.68 -9.97 -10.16
C ILE A 184 5.02 -10.70 -10.14
N GLY A 185 5.35 -11.43 -9.08
CA GLY A 185 6.55 -12.28 -9.05
C GLY A 185 6.57 -13.27 -10.22
N GLU A 186 5.45 -13.94 -10.51
CA GLU A 186 5.32 -14.84 -11.66
C GLU A 186 5.51 -14.11 -13.00
N LEU A 187 4.83 -12.97 -13.19
CA LEU A 187 4.87 -12.20 -14.45
C LEU A 187 6.25 -11.62 -14.76
N LEU A 188 7.03 -11.29 -13.74
CA LEU A 188 8.36 -10.73 -13.89
C LEU A 188 9.48 -11.78 -13.88
N ASN A 189 9.16 -13.04 -13.60
CA ASN A 189 10.13 -14.12 -13.41
C ASN A 189 11.00 -14.35 -14.67
N ASP A 190 10.41 -14.32 -15.86
CA ASP A 190 11.13 -14.54 -17.11
C ASP A 190 11.86 -13.26 -17.60
N LEU A 191 11.56 -12.12 -16.98
CA LEU A 191 12.16 -10.83 -17.34
C LEU A 191 13.42 -10.51 -16.53
N LEU A 192 13.46 -10.99 -15.29
CA LEU A 192 14.54 -10.73 -14.34
C LEU A 192 15.43 -11.98 -14.19
N PRO A 193 16.76 -11.83 -14.18
CA PRO A 193 17.65 -12.91 -13.81
C PRO A 193 17.30 -13.51 -12.43
N ALA A 194 17.61 -14.80 -12.26
CA ALA A 194 17.28 -15.52 -11.04
C ALA A 194 17.89 -14.88 -9.78
N GLY A 195 17.06 -14.63 -8.79
CA GLY A 195 17.46 -14.06 -7.49
C GLY A 195 17.36 -12.54 -7.39
N GLU A 196 17.16 -11.81 -8.47
CA GLU A 196 17.02 -10.35 -8.42
C GLU A 196 15.72 -9.91 -7.78
N LEU A 197 14.65 -10.66 -8.02
CA LEU A 197 13.36 -10.53 -7.35
C LEU A 197 13.01 -11.86 -6.66
N ASN A 198 12.71 -11.77 -5.37
CA ASN A 198 12.17 -12.90 -4.60
C ASN A 198 10.89 -12.42 -3.92
N VAL A 199 9.82 -13.20 -3.99
CA VAL A 199 8.53 -12.89 -3.36
C VAL A 199 8.20 -13.99 -2.36
N ILE A 200 8.13 -13.65 -1.08
CA ILE A 200 7.78 -14.55 0.01
C ILE A 200 6.47 -14.12 0.66
N CYS A 201 5.60 -15.07 0.98
CA CYS A 201 4.33 -14.82 1.64
C CYS A 201 4.30 -15.50 3.01
N ASP A 202 3.80 -14.79 4.02
CA ASP A 202 3.71 -15.29 5.39
C ASP A 202 2.35 -14.93 6.01
N ASP A 203 2.11 -15.35 7.23
CA ASP A 203 0.92 -15.01 8.02
C ASP A 203 1.20 -13.87 9.01
N ASN A 204 1.99 -12.86 8.60
CA ASN A 204 2.51 -11.75 9.40
C ASN A 204 3.38 -12.17 10.59
N ASP A 205 3.97 -13.34 10.58
CA ASP A 205 4.78 -13.90 11.66
C ASP A 205 6.30 -13.93 11.38
N LEU A 206 6.73 -13.63 10.14
CA LEU A 206 8.13 -13.66 9.74
C LEU A 206 8.75 -12.27 9.51
N GLY A 207 8.05 -11.20 9.89
CA GLY A 207 8.54 -9.84 9.66
C GLY A 207 9.87 -9.56 10.35
N ASP A 208 10.07 -10.06 11.58
CA ASP A 208 11.32 -9.90 12.30
C ASP A 208 12.46 -10.74 11.70
N ALA A 209 12.17 -11.94 11.21
CA ALA A 209 13.15 -12.80 10.53
C ALA A 209 13.77 -12.09 9.32
N LEU A 210 12.95 -11.36 8.54
CA LEU A 210 13.43 -10.59 7.39
C LEU A 210 14.13 -9.29 7.83
N THR A 211 13.56 -8.53 8.78
CA THR A 211 14.07 -7.21 9.16
C THR A 211 15.36 -7.29 9.99
N SER A 212 15.58 -8.38 10.77
CA SER A 212 16.83 -8.63 11.50
C SER A 212 17.87 -9.39 10.68
N HIS A 213 17.50 -9.94 9.51
CA HIS A 213 18.37 -10.83 8.75
C HIS A 213 19.70 -10.16 8.37
N PRO A 214 20.88 -10.74 8.68
CA PRO A 214 22.19 -10.11 8.42
C PRO A 214 22.49 -9.90 6.94
N GLY A 215 21.86 -10.68 6.06
CA GLY A 215 21.96 -10.55 4.61
C GLY A 215 21.11 -9.44 3.98
N VAL A 216 20.31 -8.70 4.74
CA VAL A 216 19.53 -7.55 4.28
C VAL A 216 20.27 -6.25 4.61
N ASP A 217 20.44 -5.36 3.65
CA ASP A 217 21.14 -4.07 3.80
C ASP A 217 20.20 -2.89 3.99
N HIS A 218 18.99 -2.97 3.39
CA HIS A 218 18.00 -1.91 3.45
C HIS A 218 16.60 -2.48 3.66
N ILE A 219 15.80 -1.82 4.49
CA ILE A 219 14.40 -2.15 4.71
C ILE A 219 13.54 -0.98 4.21
N ALA A 220 12.71 -1.24 3.21
CA ALA A 220 11.67 -0.34 2.72
C ALA A 220 10.32 -0.85 3.24
N PHE A 221 9.82 -0.26 4.31
CA PHE A 221 8.59 -0.66 5.00
C PHE A 221 7.48 0.37 4.81
N THR A 222 6.26 -0.10 4.56
CA THR A 222 5.05 0.70 4.69
C THR A 222 4.05 -0.04 5.56
N GLY A 223 3.49 0.65 6.56
CA GLY A 223 2.52 0.07 7.49
C GLY A 223 2.22 0.94 8.69
N SER A 224 1.82 0.34 9.81
CA SER A 224 1.49 1.09 11.03
C SER A 224 2.73 1.64 11.72
N THR A 225 2.59 2.78 12.42
CA THR A 225 3.65 3.38 13.26
C THR A 225 4.18 2.39 14.30
N ALA A 226 3.29 1.62 14.92
CA ALA A 226 3.68 0.62 15.92
C ALA A 226 4.58 -0.49 15.32
N THR A 227 4.28 -0.96 14.09
CA THR A 227 5.12 -1.92 13.38
C THR A 227 6.41 -1.27 12.90
N GLY A 228 6.36 -0.03 12.39
CA GLY A 228 7.54 0.72 11.98
C GLY A 228 8.57 0.92 13.10
N SER A 229 8.11 1.17 14.33
CA SER A 229 8.97 1.24 15.52
C SER A 229 9.69 -0.09 15.78
N LYS A 230 9.01 -1.24 15.60
CA LYS A 230 9.63 -2.57 15.74
C LYS A 230 10.64 -2.83 14.62
N VAL A 231 10.32 -2.44 13.39
CA VAL A 231 11.23 -2.54 12.24
C VAL A 231 12.50 -1.73 12.48
N MET A 232 12.38 -0.49 12.96
CA MET A 232 13.53 0.36 13.30
C MET A 232 14.40 -0.29 14.39
N ALA A 233 13.78 -0.81 15.45
CA ALA A 233 14.50 -1.49 16.54
C ALA A 233 15.23 -2.74 16.03
N SER A 234 14.60 -3.55 15.19
CA SER A 234 15.19 -4.73 14.57
C SER A 234 16.38 -4.39 13.66
N ALA A 235 16.25 -3.31 12.86
CA ALA A 235 17.29 -2.85 11.95
C ALA A 235 18.54 -2.30 12.67
N ALA A 236 18.37 -1.75 13.86
CA ALA A 236 19.43 -1.10 14.63
C ALA A 236 20.60 -2.04 14.97
N ALA A 237 20.32 -3.32 15.21
CA ALA A 237 21.34 -4.31 15.59
C ALA A 237 22.46 -4.47 14.53
N THR A 238 22.17 -4.18 13.28
CA THR A 238 23.14 -4.28 12.15
C THR A 238 23.29 -2.97 11.40
N ILE A 239 22.78 -1.87 11.95
CA ILE A 239 22.86 -0.50 11.39
C ILE A 239 22.33 -0.45 9.95
N LYS A 240 21.24 -1.20 9.66
CA LYS A 240 20.61 -1.18 8.34
C LYS A 240 20.02 0.20 8.03
N ARG A 241 20.03 0.57 6.78
CA ARG A 241 19.22 1.70 6.32
C ARG A 241 17.75 1.31 6.33
N VAL A 242 16.89 2.26 6.69
CA VAL A 242 15.45 2.07 6.69
C VAL A 242 14.74 3.23 6.00
N THR A 243 13.71 2.90 5.22
CA THR A 243 12.69 3.84 4.75
C THR A 243 11.37 3.40 5.38
N LEU A 244 10.76 4.28 6.16
CA LEU A 244 9.52 4.01 6.87
C LEU A 244 8.43 4.93 6.35
N GLU A 245 7.45 4.35 5.67
CA GLU A 245 6.20 5.02 5.28
C GLU A 245 5.11 4.57 6.24
N LEU A 246 4.54 5.49 7.00
CA LEU A 246 3.68 5.18 8.14
C LEU A 246 2.30 5.80 7.99
N GLY A 247 1.46 5.69 9.02
CA GLY A 247 0.15 6.33 9.04
C GLY A 247 0.23 7.83 9.23
N GLY A 248 -0.79 8.54 8.76
CA GLY A 248 -0.92 9.98 8.87
C GLY A 248 -2.29 10.41 9.39
N ASN A 249 -2.43 11.70 9.69
CA ASN A 249 -3.65 12.39 10.06
C ASN A 249 -3.72 13.73 9.34
N ASP A 250 -3.77 13.66 8.01
CA ASP A 250 -3.50 14.76 7.11
C ASP A 250 -4.61 15.82 7.14
N PRO A 251 -4.28 17.11 7.13
CA PRO A 251 -5.26 18.18 7.05
C PRO A 251 -5.63 18.52 5.60
N ALA A 252 -6.90 18.84 5.37
CA ALA A 252 -7.35 19.61 4.23
C ALA A 252 -7.77 21.01 4.71
N ILE A 253 -7.22 22.04 4.09
CA ILE A 253 -7.50 23.45 4.43
C ILE A 253 -8.23 24.10 3.27
N VAL A 254 -9.49 24.46 3.49
CA VAL A 254 -10.34 25.12 2.50
C VAL A 254 -10.13 26.63 2.60
N LEU A 255 -9.78 27.27 1.50
CA LEU A 255 -9.58 28.72 1.43
C LEU A 255 -10.89 29.45 1.14
N ASP A 256 -10.86 30.79 1.31
CA ASP A 256 -12.05 31.64 1.21
C ASP A 256 -12.57 31.86 -0.21
N ASP A 257 -11.73 31.67 -1.21
CA ASP A 257 -11.96 32.00 -2.60
C ASP A 257 -12.34 30.81 -3.50
N VAL A 258 -12.73 29.67 -2.87
CA VAL A 258 -13.10 28.45 -3.59
C VAL A 258 -14.60 28.39 -3.90
N ASP A 259 -14.96 27.67 -4.97
CA ASP A 259 -16.30 27.14 -5.15
C ASP A 259 -16.54 26.00 -4.14
N VAL A 260 -17.59 26.13 -3.32
CA VAL A 260 -17.85 25.22 -2.21
C VAL A 260 -18.16 23.81 -2.68
N ALA A 261 -18.97 23.67 -3.76
CA ALA A 261 -19.38 22.36 -4.25
C ALA A 261 -18.19 21.59 -4.87
N ASP A 262 -17.36 22.28 -5.67
CA ASP A 262 -16.13 21.68 -6.23
C ASP A 262 -15.14 21.30 -5.13
N ALA A 263 -14.87 22.21 -4.20
CA ALA A 263 -13.93 21.98 -3.11
C ALA A 263 -14.38 20.81 -2.21
N ALA A 264 -15.68 20.75 -1.84
CA ALA A 264 -16.23 19.67 -1.05
C ALA A 264 -16.14 18.32 -1.77
N GLY A 265 -16.41 18.28 -3.08
CA GLY A 265 -16.26 17.05 -3.88
C GLY A 265 -14.82 16.56 -3.94
N ARG A 266 -13.85 17.45 -4.11
CA ARG A 266 -12.41 17.10 -4.10
C ARG A 266 -11.94 16.61 -2.74
N VAL A 267 -12.34 17.30 -1.67
CA VAL A 267 -12.00 16.93 -0.30
C VAL A 267 -12.67 15.62 0.08
N TYR A 268 -13.93 15.40 -0.31
CA TYR A 268 -14.61 14.14 -0.10
C TYR A 268 -13.84 12.96 -0.70
N ARG A 269 -13.48 13.04 -1.98
CA ARG A 269 -12.66 12.00 -2.64
C ARG A 269 -11.31 11.78 -1.96
N ALA A 270 -10.63 12.87 -1.57
CA ALA A 270 -9.35 12.79 -0.85
C ALA A 270 -9.47 12.13 0.54
N ALA A 271 -10.63 12.22 1.15
CA ALA A 271 -10.93 11.63 2.47
C ALA A 271 -11.41 10.18 2.38
N THR A 272 -12.13 9.79 1.32
CA THR A 272 -12.88 8.54 1.23
C THR A 272 -12.34 7.54 0.21
N GLY A 273 -11.37 7.91 -0.62
CA GLY A 273 -10.73 6.98 -1.57
C GLY A 273 -10.32 5.69 -0.87
N ASN A 274 -10.56 4.54 -1.50
CA ASN A 274 -10.36 3.22 -0.90
C ASN A 274 -11.09 3.06 0.47
N ALA A 275 -12.30 3.59 0.62
CA ALA A 275 -13.06 3.64 1.88
C ALA A 275 -12.29 4.33 3.04
N GLY A 276 -11.47 5.35 2.73
CA GLY A 276 -10.63 6.06 3.70
C GLY A 276 -9.40 5.27 4.18
N GLN A 277 -9.13 4.11 3.61
CA GLN A 277 -8.02 3.22 3.99
C GLN A 277 -6.69 3.66 3.37
N VAL A 278 -6.39 4.96 3.42
CA VAL A 278 -5.21 5.58 2.82
C VAL A 278 -4.41 6.34 3.88
N CYS A 279 -3.09 6.18 3.91
CA CYS A 279 -2.20 6.82 4.88
C CYS A 279 -2.32 8.35 4.84
N LEU A 280 -2.39 8.92 3.64
CA LEU A 280 -2.49 10.36 3.36
C LEU A 280 -3.93 10.87 3.12
N ALA A 281 -4.96 10.10 3.48
CA ALA A 281 -6.34 10.56 3.37
C ALA A 281 -6.57 11.86 4.20
N ALA A 282 -7.38 12.77 3.68
CA ALA A 282 -7.75 14.00 4.38
C ALA A 282 -8.64 13.71 5.60
N LYS A 283 -8.02 13.51 6.75
CA LYS A 283 -8.70 13.09 8.00
C LYS A 283 -9.17 14.25 8.87
N ARG A 284 -8.66 15.46 8.63
CA ARG A 284 -9.03 16.70 9.31
C ARG A 284 -9.31 17.77 8.26
N ILE A 285 -10.53 18.26 8.22
CA ILE A 285 -10.95 19.24 7.22
C ILE A 285 -11.24 20.55 7.94
N PHE A 286 -10.51 21.61 7.60
CA PHE A 286 -10.66 22.95 8.16
C PHE A 286 -11.39 23.81 7.14
N VAL A 287 -12.54 24.35 7.54
CA VAL A 287 -13.43 25.13 6.68
C VAL A 287 -13.72 26.50 7.31
N PRO A 288 -13.64 27.62 6.56
CA PRO A 288 -14.04 28.93 7.07
C PRO A 288 -15.49 28.92 7.60
N SER A 289 -15.73 29.61 8.71
CA SER A 289 -17.03 29.54 9.39
C SER A 289 -18.20 29.99 8.52
N ARG A 290 -17.97 30.91 7.56
CA ARG A 290 -19.03 31.44 6.67
C ARG A 290 -19.55 30.43 5.65
N MET A 291 -18.73 29.44 5.26
CA MET A 291 -19.11 28.40 4.28
C MET A 291 -19.26 27.01 4.89
N TYR A 292 -19.16 26.93 6.23
CA TYR A 292 -19.13 25.65 6.93
C TYR A 292 -20.39 24.80 6.74
N ASP A 293 -21.56 25.39 6.90
CA ASP A 293 -22.82 24.64 6.84
C ASP A 293 -23.11 24.18 5.40
N GLU A 294 -22.81 25.02 4.40
CA GLU A 294 -22.90 24.66 2.98
C GLU A 294 -21.91 23.54 2.63
N PHE A 295 -20.67 23.66 3.07
CA PHE A 295 -19.63 22.65 2.84
C PHE A 295 -20.01 21.28 3.47
N CYS A 296 -20.54 21.29 4.69
CA CYS A 296 -21.06 20.08 5.34
C CYS A 296 -22.23 19.47 4.55
N GLY A 297 -23.13 20.30 4.04
CA GLY A 297 -24.24 19.86 3.18
C GLY A 297 -23.76 19.15 1.92
N GLU A 298 -22.74 19.69 1.25
CA GLU A 298 -22.11 19.06 0.10
C GLU A 298 -21.41 17.74 0.43
N LEU A 299 -20.70 17.65 1.56
CA LEU A 299 -20.11 16.38 2.02
C LEU A 299 -21.19 15.31 2.27
N VAL A 300 -22.33 15.69 2.87
CA VAL A 300 -23.49 14.78 3.08
C VAL A 300 -24.06 14.32 1.75
N ARG A 301 -24.19 15.22 0.77
CA ARG A 301 -24.67 14.88 -0.59
C ARG A 301 -23.78 13.83 -1.25
N HIS A 302 -22.46 14.00 -1.19
CA HIS A 302 -21.50 13.02 -1.72
C HIS A 302 -21.59 11.69 -0.97
N ALA A 303 -21.65 11.71 0.35
CA ALA A 303 -21.73 10.48 1.17
C ALA A 303 -23.00 9.68 0.87
N ASN A 304 -24.14 10.35 0.61
CA ASN A 304 -25.40 9.69 0.28
C ASN A 304 -25.45 9.16 -1.16
N ALA A 305 -24.58 9.64 -2.04
CA ALA A 305 -24.47 9.18 -3.43
C ALA A 305 -23.61 7.91 -3.58
N GLU A 306 -22.88 7.49 -2.53
CA GLU A 306 -22.03 6.31 -2.59
C GLU A 306 -22.83 5.01 -2.73
N VAL A 307 -22.43 4.19 -3.67
CA VAL A 307 -22.90 2.81 -3.85
C VAL A 307 -21.88 1.86 -3.24
N ILE A 308 -22.22 1.34 -2.06
CA ILE A 308 -21.36 0.48 -1.29
C ILE A 308 -21.58 -0.97 -1.71
N GLY A 309 -20.51 -1.72 -2.04
CA GLY A 309 -20.71 -3.07 -2.52
C GLY A 309 -19.42 -3.85 -2.80
N ASN A 310 -19.57 -4.92 -3.57
CA ASN A 310 -18.46 -5.69 -4.10
C ASN A 310 -17.74 -4.87 -5.19
N GLY A 311 -16.45 -4.63 -5.03
CA GLY A 311 -15.66 -3.84 -5.99
C GLY A 311 -15.61 -4.41 -7.42
N LEU A 312 -15.98 -5.67 -7.61
CA LEU A 312 -16.14 -6.29 -8.94
C LEU A 312 -17.44 -5.87 -9.66
N ASP A 313 -18.42 -5.36 -8.92
CA ASP A 313 -19.65 -4.81 -9.51
C ASP A 313 -19.35 -3.42 -10.05
N PRO A 314 -19.60 -3.14 -11.35
CA PRO A 314 -19.34 -1.83 -11.94
C PRO A 314 -20.19 -0.70 -11.35
N ALA A 315 -21.29 -1.00 -10.66
CA ALA A 315 -22.10 -0.01 -9.95
C ALA A 315 -21.49 0.41 -8.61
N THR A 316 -20.55 -0.35 -8.06
CA THR A 316 -19.92 -0.06 -6.77
C THR A 316 -18.97 1.12 -6.88
N THR A 317 -19.18 2.16 -6.05
CA THR A 317 -18.28 3.30 -5.94
C THR A 317 -17.38 3.25 -4.72
N MET A 318 -17.74 2.45 -3.70
CA MET A 318 -16.96 2.25 -2.49
C MET A 318 -16.97 0.78 -2.07
N GLY A 319 -15.78 0.19 -1.90
CA GLY A 319 -15.59 -1.17 -1.44
C GLY A 319 -15.68 -1.33 0.09
N PRO A 320 -15.52 -2.57 0.60
CA PRO A 320 -15.56 -2.86 2.03
C PRO A 320 -14.27 -2.42 2.76
N ILE A 321 -14.32 -2.46 4.10
CA ILE A 321 -13.12 -2.49 4.93
C ILE A 321 -12.43 -3.83 4.72
N GLN A 322 -11.11 -3.81 4.46
CA GLN A 322 -10.38 -4.96 3.97
C GLN A 322 -10.29 -6.12 4.97
N ASN A 323 -10.19 -5.87 6.27
CA ASN A 323 -10.00 -6.94 7.25
C ASN A 323 -10.73 -6.69 8.58
N ALA A 324 -10.97 -7.77 9.33
CA ALA A 324 -11.71 -7.75 10.58
C ALA A 324 -11.07 -6.85 11.66
N MET A 325 -9.73 -6.80 11.74
CA MET A 325 -9.02 -5.94 12.70
C MET A 325 -9.29 -4.45 12.41
N GLN A 326 -9.24 -4.03 11.15
CA GLN A 326 -9.54 -2.66 10.76
C GLN A 326 -11.02 -2.35 10.94
N TYR A 327 -11.91 -3.31 10.66
CA TYR A 327 -13.33 -3.15 10.92
C TYR A 327 -13.61 -2.89 12.41
N ALA A 328 -13.09 -3.72 13.30
CA ALA A 328 -13.25 -3.52 14.76
C ALA A 328 -12.69 -2.17 15.24
N LYS A 329 -11.54 -1.76 14.70
CA LYS A 329 -10.95 -0.46 15.01
C LYS A 329 -11.83 0.71 14.54
N THR A 330 -12.42 0.59 13.35
CA THR A 330 -13.34 1.61 12.82
C THR A 330 -14.61 1.71 13.64
N GLN A 331 -15.15 0.60 14.15
CA GLN A 331 -16.30 0.62 15.05
C GLN A 331 -15.98 1.40 16.34
N GLY A 332 -14.81 1.18 16.94
CA GLY A 332 -14.40 1.95 18.13
C GLY A 332 -14.26 3.46 17.86
N TYR A 333 -13.76 3.84 16.68
CA TYR A 333 -13.73 5.27 16.30
C TYR A 333 -15.11 5.86 16.03
N LEU A 334 -16.03 5.08 15.48
CA LEU A 334 -17.41 5.51 15.28
C LEU A 334 -18.12 5.77 16.62
N GLU A 335 -17.96 4.89 17.58
CA GLU A 335 -18.47 5.08 18.94
C GLU A 335 -17.88 6.33 19.59
N ASP A 336 -16.60 6.60 19.41
CA ASP A 336 -15.95 7.82 19.91
C ASP A 336 -16.50 9.07 19.22
N ALA A 337 -16.70 9.03 17.90
CA ALA A 337 -17.28 10.13 17.14
C ALA A 337 -18.69 10.50 17.62
N HIS A 338 -19.52 9.51 17.95
CA HIS A 338 -20.86 9.75 18.54
C HIS A 338 -20.80 10.40 19.91
N ARG A 339 -19.74 10.14 20.70
CA ARG A 339 -19.56 10.76 22.04
C ARG A 339 -18.96 12.15 21.97
N SER A 340 -18.06 12.39 21.02
CA SER A 340 -17.21 13.59 20.99
C SER A 340 -17.65 14.65 19.96
N GLY A 341 -18.61 14.35 19.10
CA GLY A 341 -19.03 15.26 18.03
C GLY A 341 -20.42 14.98 17.48
N THR A 342 -20.80 15.70 16.43
CA THR A 342 -22.04 15.50 15.69
C THR A 342 -21.74 14.71 14.43
N VAL A 343 -22.32 13.52 14.29
CA VAL A 343 -22.26 12.72 13.07
C VAL A 343 -23.30 13.24 12.09
N ILE A 344 -22.87 13.79 10.94
CA ILE A 344 -23.76 14.43 9.96
C ILE A 344 -24.12 13.48 8.79
N ALA A 345 -23.31 12.44 8.55
CA ALA A 345 -23.59 11.41 7.54
C ALA A 345 -22.97 10.08 7.96
N GLY A 346 -23.54 8.98 7.48
CA GLY A 346 -22.98 7.64 7.69
C GLY A 346 -23.16 7.12 9.12
N GLY A 347 -22.20 6.30 9.56
CA GLY A 347 -22.18 5.77 10.93
C GLY A 347 -23.17 4.63 11.19
N ARG A 348 -23.77 4.05 10.15
CA ARG A 348 -24.67 2.90 10.28
C ARG A 348 -23.96 1.63 9.79
N SER A 349 -24.04 0.54 10.55
CA SER A 349 -23.67 -0.77 10.02
C SER A 349 -24.80 -1.26 9.11
N SER A 350 -24.49 -1.65 7.88
CA SER A 350 -25.46 -2.32 7.04
C SER A 350 -25.57 -3.80 7.46
N THR A 351 -26.74 -4.22 7.92
CA THR A 351 -27.07 -5.64 8.09
C THR A 351 -27.58 -6.17 6.74
N GLY A 352 -26.67 -6.63 5.86
CA GLY A 352 -27.06 -7.33 4.64
C GLY A 352 -27.51 -8.76 4.93
N PRO A 353 -28.39 -9.36 4.08
CA PRO A 353 -28.74 -10.76 4.19
C PRO A 353 -27.51 -11.64 3.91
N GLY A 354 -26.97 -12.31 4.92
CA GLY A 354 -25.80 -13.21 4.82
C GLY A 354 -24.93 -13.29 6.06
N THR A 355 -25.21 -12.52 7.10
CA THR A 355 -24.47 -12.55 8.36
C THR A 355 -24.95 -13.66 9.27
N SER A 356 -24.28 -14.80 9.27
CA SER A 356 -24.35 -15.72 10.41
C SER A 356 -23.56 -15.14 11.58
N SER A 357 -24.05 -15.32 12.80
CA SER A 357 -23.64 -14.69 14.05
C SER A 357 -22.17 -14.89 14.51
N ASN A 358 -21.28 -15.41 13.67
CA ASN A 358 -19.88 -15.69 13.99
C ASN A 358 -18.87 -15.28 12.89
N ARG A 359 -19.28 -14.48 11.88
CA ARG A 359 -18.33 -13.91 10.90
C ARG A 359 -18.55 -12.40 10.80
N PRO A 360 -17.48 -11.58 10.78
CA PRO A 360 -17.63 -10.16 10.51
C PRO A 360 -18.23 -10.04 9.11
N SER A 361 -19.43 -9.46 9.02
CA SER A 361 -20.05 -9.17 7.74
C SER A 361 -19.24 -8.06 7.08
N SER A 362 -18.54 -8.41 6.02
CA SER A 362 -17.70 -7.55 5.22
C SER A 362 -18.47 -6.47 4.43
N ALA A 363 -19.78 -6.45 4.53
CA ALA A 363 -20.66 -5.52 3.81
C ALA A 363 -21.03 -4.26 4.60
N THR A 364 -20.21 -3.83 5.56
CA THR A 364 -20.42 -2.57 6.25
C THR A 364 -19.33 -1.60 5.87
N SER A 365 -19.63 -0.73 4.93
CA SER A 365 -18.85 0.49 4.78
C SER A 365 -19.18 1.42 5.92
N PRO A 366 -18.20 1.94 6.61
CA PRO A 366 -18.39 3.14 7.35
C PRO A 366 -18.47 4.25 6.30
N THR A 367 -19.65 4.65 5.93
CA THR A 367 -19.83 6.02 5.51
C THR A 367 -19.22 6.85 6.62
N MET A 368 -18.28 7.72 6.26
CA MET A 368 -17.52 8.52 7.22
C MET A 368 -18.43 9.19 8.25
N PRO A 369 -18.22 9.01 9.57
CA PRO A 369 -18.78 9.95 10.49
C PRO A 369 -18.01 11.27 10.32
N ALA A 370 -18.58 12.22 9.66
CA ALA A 370 -18.13 13.59 9.75
C ALA A 370 -18.55 14.11 11.13
N SER A 371 -17.63 14.14 12.10
CA SER A 371 -17.88 14.76 13.38
C SER A 371 -17.42 16.22 13.35
N CYS A 372 -18.31 17.13 13.70
CA CYS A 372 -18.06 18.56 13.69
C CYS A 372 -17.82 19.09 15.10
N GLY A 373 -16.65 19.72 15.32
CA GLY A 373 -16.34 20.43 16.56
C GLY A 373 -16.29 21.94 16.37
N LYS A 374 -16.78 22.72 17.34
CA LYS A 374 -16.65 24.18 17.36
C LYS A 374 -15.40 24.56 18.13
N SER A 375 -14.43 25.23 17.48
CA SER A 375 -13.44 26.05 18.15
C SER A 375 -13.73 27.53 17.90
N SER A 376 -13.24 28.42 18.75
CA SER A 376 -13.58 29.87 18.74
C SER A 376 -13.16 30.64 17.49
N SER A 377 -12.40 30.02 16.55
CA SER A 377 -11.92 30.69 15.34
C SER A 377 -12.02 29.86 14.06
N ALA A 378 -12.26 28.55 14.13
CA ALA A 378 -12.53 27.66 12.99
C ALA A 378 -13.34 26.44 13.42
N ARG A 379 -14.28 26.01 12.58
CA ARG A 379 -14.98 24.73 12.77
C ARG A 379 -14.21 23.66 12.03
N TRP A 380 -14.11 22.46 12.58
CA TRP A 380 -13.43 21.35 11.95
C TRP A 380 -14.34 20.13 11.83
N CYS A 381 -14.13 19.40 10.76
CA CYS A 381 -14.82 18.15 10.49
C CYS A 381 -13.78 17.03 10.51
N ARG A 382 -14.02 15.93 11.23
CA ARG A 382 -13.15 14.75 11.22
C ARG A 382 -13.73 13.65 10.37
N SER A 383 -12.90 13.14 9.47
CA SER A 383 -13.13 11.86 8.83
C SER A 383 -12.51 10.74 9.67
N CYS A 384 -13.12 9.56 9.67
CA CYS A 384 -12.67 8.44 10.50
C CYS A 384 -11.28 7.94 10.06
N PRO A 385 -10.27 7.87 10.93
CA PRO A 385 -8.94 7.44 10.55
C PRO A 385 -8.83 5.92 10.53
N THR A 386 -8.34 5.38 9.45
CA THR A 386 -8.01 3.97 9.34
C THR A 386 -6.68 3.58 9.99
N THR A 387 -5.83 4.52 10.37
CA THR A 387 -4.58 4.22 11.10
C THR A 387 -4.06 5.45 11.81
N THR A 388 -4.30 5.63 13.09
CA THR A 388 -3.46 6.53 13.89
C THR A 388 -3.28 6.01 15.31
N SER A 389 -2.03 5.81 15.67
CA SER A 389 -1.54 5.83 17.03
C SER A 389 -1.75 7.25 17.57
N THR A 390 -2.59 7.42 18.55
CA THR A 390 -2.61 8.63 19.39
C THR A 390 -1.36 8.62 20.24
N THR A 391 -0.41 9.49 19.96
CA THR A 391 0.53 9.96 20.95
C THR A 391 -0.07 11.23 21.56
N ARG A 392 -0.17 11.28 22.89
CA ARG A 392 -0.48 12.47 23.68
C ARG A 392 0.55 13.58 23.42
#